data_d72e22cab59fa38f1b7d6c50a9b412fb
#
_entry.id   d72e22cab59fa38f1b7d6c50a9b412fb
#
_cell.length_a   1.000
_cell.length_b   1.000
_cell.length_c   1.000
_cell.angle_alpha   90.00
_cell.angle_beta   90.00
_cell.angle_gamma   90.00
#
_symmetry.space_group_name_H-M   'P 1'
#
loop_
_entity.id
_entity.type
_entity.pdbx_description
1 polymer ?
#
loop_
_entity_poly.entity_id
_entity_poly.type
_entity_poly.pdbx_seq_one_letter_code
_entity_poly.pdbx_strand_id
1 'polypeptide(L)'
;MTKVTAIEVANQGVTCNAICPGWVLTRLVQQQIEVRAKAQGIPVEQAREDLVREKQPMLDYTTPEKIAALAVFLCGDAASTITGAALSIDGGWVAQ
;
A
#
# COMPACT_ATOMS: atom_id res chain seq x y z
N MET A 1 -2.97 15.41 8.95
CA MET A 1 -1.80 15.45 9.85
C MET A 1 -0.48 15.47 9.14
N THR A 2 -0.28 14.61 8.16
CA THR A 2 1.00 14.55 7.41
C THR A 2 1.40 15.90 6.81
N LYS A 3 0.49 16.58 6.14
CA LYS A 3 0.78 17.87 5.50
C LYS A 3 1.11 18.96 6.51
N VAL A 4 0.38 19.04 7.61
CA VAL A 4 0.64 20.01 8.68
C VAL A 4 2.01 19.78 9.29
N THR A 5 2.31 18.54 9.67
CA THR A 5 3.61 18.18 10.21
C THR A 5 4.75 18.48 9.23
N ALA A 6 4.55 18.17 7.93
CA ALA A 6 5.54 18.44 6.90
C ALA A 6 5.87 19.95 6.82
N ILE A 7 4.86 20.80 6.88
CA ILE A 7 5.03 22.26 6.85
C ILE A 7 5.77 22.75 8.09
N GLU A 8 5.42 22.26 9.26
CA GLU A 8 6.02 22.68 10.53
C GLU A 8 7.53 22.37 10.61
N VAL A 9 7.96 21.27 10.01
CA VAL A 9 9.37 20.83 10.08
C VAL A 9 10.16 21.08 8.79
N ALA A 10 9.56 21.76 7.81
CA ALA A 10 10.13 21.90 6.47
C ALA A 10 11.55 22.51 6.46
N ASN A 11 11.83 23.42 7.36
CA ASN A 11 13.12 24.09 7.43
C ASN A 11 14.10 23.47 8.44
N GLN A 12 13.77 22.29 8.95
CA GLN A 12 14.58 21.63 9.97
C GLN A 12 15.31 20.38 9.45
N GLY A 13 15.29 20.17 8.12
CA GLY A 13 15.88 18.98 7.52
C GLY A 13 15.10 17.70 7.78
N VAL A 14 13.81 17.84 8.07
CA VAL A 14 12.91 16.72 8.36
C VAL A 14 11.81 16.68 7.31
N THR A 15 11.51 15.49 6.80
CA THR A 15 10.38 15.27 5.90
C THR A 15 9.31 14.42 6.57
N CYS A 16 8.07 14.60 6.15
CA CYS A 16 6.94 13.82 6.66
C CYS A 16 6.04 13.44 5.49
N ASN A 17 5.89 12.15 5.26
CA ASN A 17 5.10 11.61 4.17
C ASN A 17 4.21 10.48 4.67
N ALA A 18 3.19 10.14 3.90
CA ALA A 18 2.32 9.01 4.19
C ALA A 18 2.43 7.97 3.08
N ILE A 19 2.48 6.71 3.46
CA ILE A 19 2.38 5.58 2.53
C ILE A 19 0.97 5.02 2.66
N CYS A 20 0.27 4.91 1.53
CA CYS A 20 -1.13 4.52 1.49
C CYS A 20 -1.27 3.22 0.68
N PRO A 21 -1.14 2.05 1.32
CA PRO A 21 -1.27 0.78 0.61
C PRO A 21 -2.73 0.43 0.34
N GLY A 22 -2.95 -0.35 -0.71
CA GLY A 22 -4.21 -1.04 -0.93
C GLY A 22 -4.18 -2.42 -0.28
N TRP A 23 -4.52 -3.47 -1.05
CA TRP A 23 -4.43 -4.84 -0.55
C TRP A 23 -2.97 -5.27 -0.41
N VAL A 24 -2.57 -5.59 0.81
CA VAL A 24 -1.23 -6.10 1.11
C VAL A 24 -1.34 -7.59 1.40
N LEU A 25 -0.53 -8.38 0.72
CA LEU A 25 -0.53 -9.84 0.92
C LEU A 25 0.20 -10.18 2.22
N THR A 26 -0.57 -10.23 3.30
CA THR A 26 -0.13 -10.61 4.63
C THR A 26 -0.69 -11.99 4.98
N ARG A 27 -0.24 -12.54 6.10
CA ARG A 27 -0.80 -13.80 6.61
C ARG A 27 -2.31 -13.69 6.84
N LEU A 28 -2.77 -12.55 7.36
CA LEU A 28 -4.19 -12.34 7.62
C LEU A 28 -5.01 -12.31 6.33
N VAL A 29 -4.52 -11.62 5.31
CA VAL A 29 -5.17 -11.56 4.00
C VAL A 29 -5.17 -12.93 3.33
N GLN A 30 -4.07 -13.67 3.44
CA GLN A 30 -3.99 -15.04 2.91
C GLN A 30 -5.04 -15.93 3.56
N GLN A 31 -5.26 -15.82 4.87
CA GLN A 31 -6.30 -16.55 5.57
C GLN A 31 -7.69 -16.18 5.09
N GLN A 32 -7.95 -14.91 4.85
CA GLN A 32 -9.23 -14.45 4.29
C GLN A 32 -9.49 -15.05 2.92
N ILE A 33 -8.46 -15.12 2.08
CA ILE A 33 -8.56 -15.72 0.75
C ILE A 33 -8.92 -17.21 0.87
N GLU A 34 -8.27 -17.94 1.75
CA GLU A 34 -8.52 -19.37 1.97
C GLU A 34 -9.93 -19.63 2.48
N VAL A 35 -10.40 -18.83 3.43
CA VAL A 35 -11.77 -18.92 3.96
C VAL A 35 -12.78 -18.67 2.87
N ARG A 36 -12.58 -17.64 2.05
CA ARG A 36 -13.47 -17.30 0.94
C ARG A 36 -13.53 -18.43 -0.09
N ALA A 37 -12.37 -18.99 -0.45
CA ALA A 37 -12.29 -20.09 -1.40
C ALA A 37 -13.11 -21.30 -0.91
N LYS A 38 -12.96 -21.64 0.36
CA LYS A 38 -13.67 -22.76 0.98
C LYS A 38 -15.17 -22.50 1.06
N ALA A 39 -15.58 -21.30 1.45
CA ALA A 39 -16.98 -20.93 1.60
C ALA A 39 -17.72 -20.92 0.26
N GLN A 40 -17.05 -20.52 -0.82
CA GLN A 40 -17.64 -20.42 -2.15
C GLN A 40 -17.39 -21.65 -3.03
N GLY A 41 -16.59 -22.61 -2.55
CA GLY A 41 -16.27 -23.81 -3.31
C GLY A 41 -15.46 -23.51 -4.57
N ILE A 42 -14.60 -22.51 -4.54
CA ILE A 42 -13.76 -22.09 -5.68
C ILE A 42 -12.28 -22.31 -5.36
N PRO A 43 -11.40 -22.37 -6.40
CA PRO A 43 -9.97 -22.44 -6.16
C PRO A 43 -9.44 -21.22 -5.41
N VAL A 44 -8.38 -21.40 -4.63
CA VAL A 44 -7.74 -20.31 -3.87
C VAL A 44 -7.29 -19.18 -4.80
N GLU A 45 -6.76 -19.51 -5.98
CA GLU A 45 -6.34 -18.52 -6.96
C GLU A 45 -7.50 -17.64 -7.44
N GLN A 46 -8.67 -18.23 -7.64
CA GLN A 46 -9.86 -17.50 -8.05
C GLN A 46 -10.32 -16.58 -6.92
N ALA A 47 -10.33 -17.06 -5.68
CA ALA A 47 -10.70 -16.24 -4.52
C ALA A 47 -9.74 -15.06 -4.34
N ARG A 48 -8.45 -15.29 -4.60
CA ARG A 48 -7.41 -14.25 -4.53
C ARG A 48 -7.68 -13.14 -5.54
N GLU A 49 -7.97 -13.49 -6.79
CA GLU A 49 -8.29 -12.51 -7.82
C GLU A 49 -9.60 -11.77 -7.52
N ASP A 50 -10.61 -12.50 -7.08
CA ASP A 50 -11.91 -11.90 -6.78
C ASP A 50 -11.81 -10.85 -5.68
N LEU A 51 -11.02 -11.12 -4.65
CA LEU A 51 -10.85 -10.19 -3.54
C LEU A 51 -10.19 -8.87 -4.00
N VAL A 52 -9.10 -8.95 -4.76
CA VAL A 52 -8.39 -7.76 -5.21
C VAL A 52 -9.19 -7.01 -6.27
N ARG A 53 -9.92 -7.72 -7.12
CA ARG A 53 -10.74 -7.13 -8.18
C ARG A 53 -11.83 -6.21 -7.65
N GLU A 54 -12.33 -6.47 -6.44
CA GLU A 54 -13.39 -5.66 -5.85
C GLU A 54 -13.01 -4.19 -5.74
N LYS A 55 -11.73 -3.88 -5.56
CA LYS A 55 -11.26 -2.52 -5.27
C LYS A 55 -10.18 -2.01 -6.20
N GLN A 56 -9.32 -2.88 -6.71
CA GLN A 56 -8.14 -2.48 -7.48
C GLN A 56 -8.26 -2.85 -8.94
N PRO A 57 -8.00 -1.90 -9.86
CA PRO A 57 -7.90 -2.22 -11.28
C PRO A 57 -6.77 -3.22 -11.58
N MET A 58 -5.64 -3.07 -10.91
CA MET A 58 -4.53 -4.00 -11.03
C MET A 58 -4.80 -5.22 -10.15
N LEU A 59 -4.83 -6.40 -10.76
CA LEU A 59 -5.15 -7.65 -10.06
C LEU A 59 -3.93 -8.23 -9.36
N ASP A 60 -3.21 -7.39 -8.63
CA ASP A 60 -2.00 -7.78 -7.94
C ASP A 60 -1.99 -7.18 -6.53
N TYR A 61 -1.39 -7.92 -5.63
CA TYR A 61 -1.26 -7.50 -4.24
C TYR A 61 0.10 -6.85 -4.01
N THR A 62 0.11 -5.80 -3.20
CA THR A 62 1.37 -5.27 -2.68
C THR A 62 1.90 -6.22 -1.63
N THR A 63 3.21 -6.24 -1.46
CA THR A 63 3.85 -7.06 -0.43
C THR A 63 4.46 -6.15 0.65
N PRO A 64 4.63 -6.66 1.89
CA PRO A 64 5.34 -5.90 2.92
C PRO A 64 6.73 -5.44 2.48
N GLU A 65 7.43 -6.26 1.68
CA GLU A 65 8.76 -5.93 1.16
C GLU A 65 8.73 -4.73 0.23
N LYS A 66 7.69 -4.61 -0.60
CA LYS A 66 7.53 -3.45 -1.49
C LYS A 66 7.25 -2.17 -0.70
N ILE A 67 6.45 -2.27 0.35
CA ILE A 67 6.18 -1.13 1.23
C ILE A 67 7.46 -0.72 1.96
N ALA A 68 8.22 -1.68 2.45
CA ALA A 68 9.49 -1.42 3.13
C ALA A 68 10.50 -0.76 2.18
N ALA A 69 10.56 -1.20 0.92
CA ALA A 69 11.45 -0.59 -0.08
C ALA A 69 11.08 0.88 -0.33
N LEU A 70 9.78 1.20 -0.40
CA LEU A 70 9.34 2.58 -0.54
C LEU A 70 9.72 3.42 0.67
N ALA A 71 9.54 2.88 1.89
CA ALA A 71 9.92 3.56 3.12
C ALA A 71 11.43 3.85 3.16
N VAL A 72 12.25 2.89 2.77
CA VAL A 72 13.70 3.06 2.70
C VAL A 72 14.07 4.14 1.69
N PHE A 73 13.43 4.15 0.52
CA PHE A 73 13.64 5.20 -0.48
C PHE A 73 13.35 6.59 0.10
N LEU A 74 12.24 6.73 0.83
CA LEU A 74 11.86 8.01 1.44
C LEU A 74 12.83 8.48 2.51
N CYS A 75 13.61 7.58 3.10
CA CYS A 75 14.66 7.91 4.06
C CYS A 75 15.99 8.30 3.41
N GLY A 76 16.11 8.12 2.11
CA GLY A 76 17.37 8.36 1.39
C GLY A 76 17.50 9.79 0.88
N ASP A 77 18.72 10.12 0.42
CA ASP A 77 19.04 11.47 -0.07
C ASP A 77 18.24 11.86 -1.30
N ALA A 78 17.89 10.89 -2.15
CA ALA A 78 17.07 11.15 -3.35
C ALA A 78 15.68 11.68 -3.01
N ALA A 79 15.19 11.42 -1.80
CA ALA A 79 13.89 11.86 -1.33
C ALA A 79 13.96 13.10 -0.43
N SER A 80 15.08 13.81 -0.39
CA SER A 80 15.30 14.92 0.54
C SER A 80 14.33 16.09 0.36
N THR A 81 13.74 16.22 -0.82
CA THR A 81 12.74 17.25 -1.11
C THR A 81 11.33 16.68 -1.27
N ILE A 82 11.11 15.43 -0.89
CA ILE A 82 9.77 14.83 -0.87
C ILE A 82 9.22 14.99 0.54
N THR A 83 8.22 15.85 0.70
CA THR A 83 7.56 16.05 1.99
C THR A 83 6.10 16.45 1.79
N GLY A 84 5.25 16.10 2.72
CA GLY A 84 3.81 16.38 2.66
C GLY A 84 3.08 15.54 1.63
N ALA A 85 3.70 14.51 1.09
CA ALA A 85 3.13 13.67 0.05
C ALA A 85 2.39 12.46 0.64
N ALA A 86 1.35 12.04 -0.05
CA ALA A 86 0.70 10.76 0.18
C ALA A 86 1.01 9.86 -1.02
N LEU A 87 1.78 8.80 -0.78
CA LEU A 87 2.23 7.91 -1.84
C LEU A 87 1.39 6.64 -1.83
N SER A 88 0.59 6.48 -2.88
CA SER A 88 -0.27 5.32 -3.03
C SER A 88 0.50 4.14 -3.63
N ILE A 89 0.32 2.97 -3.05
CA ILE A 89 0.85 1.72 -3.54
C ILE A 89 -0.30 0.69 -3.47
N ASP A 90 -1.32 0.93 -4.29
CA ASP A 90 -2.66 0.35 -4.13
C ASP A 90 -3.25 -0.23 -5.41
N GLY A 91 -2.40 -0.51 -6.40
CA GLY A 91 -2.88 -1.11 -7.65
C GLY A 91 -3.89 -0.25 -8.41
N GLY A 92 -3.88 1.06 -8.21
CA GLY A 92 -4.77 1.99 -8.88
C GLY A 92 -6.09 2.24 -8.17
N TRP A 93 -6.27 1.76 -6.97
CA TRP A 93 -7.52 1.93 -6.21
C TRP A 93 -7.99 3.38 -6.18
N VAL A 94 -7.11 4.32 -5.78
CA VAL A 94 -7.49 5.73 -5.69
C VAL A 94 -7.41 6.49 -7.02
N ALA A 95 -6.98 5.83 -8.09
CA ALA A 95 -6.95 6.41 -9.42
C ALA A 95 -8.32 6.36 -10.11
N GLN A 96 -9.24 5.63 -9.56
CA GLN A 96 -10.59 5.44 -10.10
C GLN A 96 -11.51 6.62 -9.80
#